data_3a523ab51bbbf9650418c25f45f601c1
#
_entry.id   3a523ab51bbbf9650418c25f45f601c1
#
_cell.length_a   1.000
_cell.length_b   1.000
_cell.length_c   1.000
_cell.angle_alpha   90.00
_cell.angle_beta   90.00
_cell.angle_gamma   90.00
#
_symmetry.space_group_name_H-M   'P 1'
#
loop_
_entity.id
_entity.type
_entity.pdbx_description
1 polymer ?
#
loop_
_entity_poly.entity_id
_entity_poly.type
_entity_poly.pdbx_seq_one_letter_code
_entity_poly.pdbx_strand_id
1 'polypeptide(L)'
;MTVVEADGHYVEPFAVKNLFIYSGETYSVLIKADQNPSRNYWIQSSVVSRQPKTAPGLGILNYYPNNPRRPPPSATPLAGPAWDDVNSQLAQSLLTKARKGDKYHRPPPRSADRVIVLLNTQNKVDGYYRWSVNNVSLNHPKTPYLIALKHNLTREFDQTLPPDGYDFKNYDIYVKQNNTNGTTSSGIYRLKFNSTVDVILQNANTMTVSNSETHPWHLHGHDFWVLGHGHGKFDIYKDPLKYNLVDPIEKNTVAVHRYGWTAIRFVADNPGTWAFHCHVESHFYMGMGVVFEEGIERVGDLPTSIMGCGATKGLRLP
;
A
#
# COMPACT_ATOMS: atom_id res chain seq x y z
N MET A 1 -22.64 9.16 -0.23
CA MET A 1 -21.42 9.95 -0.49
C MET A 1 -21.00 9.72 -1.92
N THR A 2 -20.48 10.74 -2.60
CA THR A 2 -19.92 10.59 -3.95
C THR A 2 -18.41 10.80 -3.86
N VAL A 3 -17.64 9.78 -4.18
CA VAL A 3 -16.18 9.84 -4.22
C VAL A 3 -15.76 10.61 -5.45
N VAL A 4 -14.86 11.58 -5.34
CA VAL A 4 -14.41 12.46 -6.43
C VAL A 4 -12.89 12.52 -6.56
N GLU A 5 -12.16 12.01 -5.56
CA GLU A 5 -10.70 12.04 -5.54
C GLU A 5 -10.18 10.90 -4.65
N ALA A 6 -9.03 10.35 -5.00
CA ALA A 6 -8.26 9.38 -4.23
C ALA A 6 -6.77 9.71 -4.34
N ASP A 7 -6.07 9.82 -3.20
CA ASP A 7 -4.64 10.10 -3.05
C ASP A 7 -4.13 11.30 -3.91
N GLY A 8 -4.93 12.39 -3.98
CA GLY A 8 -4.58 13.60 -4.74
C GLY A 8 -5.04 13.60 -6.21
N HIS A 9 -5.58 12.48 -6.72
CA HIS A 9 -5.99 12.35 -8.10
C HIS A 9 -7.52 12.28 -8.27
N TYR A 10 -8.07 13.01 -9.23
CA TYR A 10 -9.51 12.98 -9.51
C TYR A 10 -9.94 11.64 -10.09
N VAL A 11 -11.04 11.11 -9.55
CA VAL A 11 -11.68 9.88 -10.06
C VAL A 11 -12.94 10.19 -10.85
N GLU A 12 -13.35 9.27 -11.73
CA GLU A 12 -14.74 9.27 -12.23
C GLU A 12 -15.67 9.14 -11.03
N PRO A 13 -16.58 10.11 -10.82
CA PRO A 13 -17.39 10.14 -9.62
C PRO A 13 -18.25 8.89 -9.47
N PHE A 14 -18.19 8.24 -8.32
CA PHE A 14 -19.03 7.09 -8.00
C PHE A 14 -19.65 7.21 -6.61
N ALA A 15 -20.88 6.71 -6.47
CA ALA A 15 -21.63 6.78 -5.23
C ALA A 15 -21.38 5.56 -4.35
N VAL A 16 -21.15 5.78 -3.05
CA VAL A 16 -20.99 4.73 -2.06
C VAL A 16 -21.85 5.00 -0.83
N LYS A 17 -22.36 3.94 -0.19
CA LYS A 17 -23.00 4.03 1.13
C LYS A 17 -21.95 3.98 2.25
N ASN A 18 -20.97 3.13 2.09
CA ASN A 18 -19.81 2.96 2.98
C ASN A 18 -18.55 3.16 2.13
N LEU A 19 -17.55 3.81 2.70
CA LEU A 19 -16.25 3.99 2.07
C LEU A 19 -15.22 3.20 2.87
N PHE A 20 -14.53 2.28 2.20
CA PHE A 20 -13.35 1.63 2.76
C PHE A 20 -12.15 2.55 2.56
N ILE A 21 -11.44 2.83 3.65
CA ILE A 21 -10.20 3.61 3.64
C ILE A 21 -9.16 2.79 4.36
N TYR A 22 -8.08 2.48 3.67
CA TYR A 22 -6.96 1.76 4.26
C TYR A 22 -5.92 2.74 4.80
N SER A 23 -5.09 2.26 5.73
CA SER A 23 -4.02 3.09 6.29
C SER A 23 -3.12 3.64 5.19
N GLY A 24 -2.91 4.94 5.16
CA GLY A 24 -2.16 5.66 4.14
C GLY A 24 -2.98 6.18 2.96
N GLU A 25 -4.21 5.70 2.73
CA GLU A 25 -5.08 6.22 1.68
C GLU A 25 -5.79 7.51 2.11
N THR A 26 -6.07 8.36 1.13
CA THR A 26 -6.93 9.54 1.28
C THR A 26 -8.03 9.54 0.23
N TYR A 27 -9.20 10.06 0.59
CA TYR A 27 -10.33 10.23 -0.32
C TYR A 27 -11.03 11.55 -0.07
N SER A 28 -11.42 12.24 -1.14
CA SER A 28 -12.37 13.35 -1.07
C SER A 28 -13.74 12.90 -1.52
N VAL A 29 -14.76 13.26 -0.71
CA VAL A 29 -16.15 12.89 -0.99
C VAL A 29 -17.06 14.11 -0.96
N LEU A 30 -18.06 14.11 -1.84
CA LEU A 30 -19.17 15.06 -1.79
C LEU A 30 -20.32 14.48 -0.99
N ILE A 31 -20.78 15.23 -0.01
CA ILE A 31 -21.97 14.92 0.77
C ILE A 31 -23.04 15.95 0.44
N LYS A 32 -24.17 15.49 -0.09
CA LYS A 32 -25.32 16.37 -0.33
C LYS A 32 -26.12 16.51 0.96
N ALA A 33 -26.24 17.74 1.45
CA ALA A 33 -27.00 18.05 2.66
C ALA A 33 -28.50 18.22 2.31
N ASP A 34 -29.14 17.15 1.85
CA ASP A 34 -30.54 17.13 1.39
C ASP A 34 -31.48 16.36 2.32
N GLN A 35 -31.01 16.05 3.51
CA GLN A 35 -31.81 15.34 4.51
C GLN A 35 -32.65 16.33 5.33
N ASN A 36 -33.53 15.80 6.19
CA ASN A 36 -34.40 16.64 7.03
C ASN A 36 -33.55 17.59 7.93
N PRO A 37 -33.65 18.92 7.71
CA PRO A 37 -32.80 19.89 8.41
C PRO A 37 -33.12 20.03 9.91
N SER A 38 -34.24 19.48 10.41
CA SER A 38 -34.57 19.48 11.84
C SER A 38 -33.81 18.45 12.68
N ARG A 39 -32.92 17.67 12.03
CA ARG A 39 -32.18 16.56 12.66
C ARG A 39 -30.68 16.69 12.42
N ASN A 40 -29.92 16.09 13.33
CA ASN A 40 -28.51 15.77 13.09
C ASN A 40 -28.37 14.32 12.62
N TYR A 41 -27.22 13.97 12.05
CA TYR A 41 -26.96 12.64 11.50
C TYR A 41 -25.63 12.07 12.03
N TRP A 42 -25.56 10.74 12.10
CA TRP A 42 -24.34 10.08 12.51
C TRP A 42 -23.32 10.02 11.38
N ILE A 43 -22.07 10.29 11.73
CA ILE A 43 -20.90 9.81 10.97
C ILE A 43 -20.29 8.69 11.79
N GLN A 44 -20.12 7.54 11.17
CA GLN A 44 -19.52 6.38 11.82
C GLN A 44 -18.22 5.98 11.10
N SER A 45 -17.17 5.75 11.90
CA SER A 45 -15.94 5.10 11.47
C SER A 45 -15.79 3.78 12.22
N SER A 46 -15.56 2.69 11.50
CA SER A 46 -15.39 1.35 12.07
C SER A 46 -14.14 0.71 11.55
N VAL A 47 -13.38 0.02 12.41
CA VAL A 47 -12.26 -0.79 12.01
C VAL A 47 -12.81 -2.09 11.41
N VAL A 48 -12.49 -2.37 10.15
CA VAL A 48 -12.79 -3.63 9.46
C VAL A 48 -11.54 -4.50 9.38
N SER A 49 -11.69 -5.76 9.07
CA SER A 49 -10.62 -6.75 8.94
C SER A 49 -9.87 -7.12 10.25
N ARG A 50 -10.40 -6.79 11.41
CA ARG A 50 -9.82 -7.19 12.70
C ARG A 50 -10.84 -7.80 13.66
N GLN A 51 -10.36 -8.75 14.47
CA GLN A 51 -11.07 -9.28 15.63
C GLN A 51 -10.18 -9.14 16.87
N PRO A 52 -10.76 -8.88 18.05
CA PRO A 52 -12.18 -8.64 18.33
C PRO A 52 -12.67 -7.33 17.70
N LYS A 53 -13.99 -7.21 17.51
CA LYS A 53 -14.61 -5.98 17.00
C LYS A 53 -14.25 -4.80 17.87
N THR A 54 -13.67 -3.78 17.25
CA THR A 54 -13.42 -2.50 17.89
C THR A 54 -14.72 -1.69 17.93
N ALA A 55 -14.98 -0.97 19.01
CA ALA A 55 -16.11 -0.04 19.06
C ALA A 55 -15.97 1.02 17.96
N PRO A 56 -17.06 1.37 17.25
CA PRO A 56 -17.00 2.39 16.22
C PRO A 56 -16.74 3.78 16.81
N GLY A 57 -15.97 4.58 16.09
CA GLY A 57 -15.90 6.00 16.33
C GLY A 57 -17.17 6.69 15.81
N LEU A 58 -17.78 7.57 16.58
CA LEU A 58 -19.01 8.26 16.23
C LEU A 58 -18.78 9.77 16.20
N GLY A 59 -19.26 10.41 15.14
CA GLY A 59 -19.33 11.85 14.98
C GLY A 59 -20.74 12.31 14.64
N ILE A 60 -21.03 13.59 14.81
CA ILE A 60 -22.32 14.20 14.46
C ILE A 60 -22.13 15.13 13.28
N LEU A 61 -22.83 14.83 12.17
CA LEU A 61 -23.04 15.78 11.08
C LEU A 61 -24.19 16.72 11.51
N ASN A 62 -23.80 17.95 11.89
CA ASN A 62 -24.75 18.94 12.36
C ASN A 62 -25.42 19.69 11.21
N TYR A 63 -26.74 19.70 11.19
CA TYR A 63 -27.54 20.53 10.31
C TYR A 63 -27.92 21.82 11.09
N TYR A 64 -27.31 22.94 10.70
CA TYR A 64 -27.63 24.24 11.26
C TYR A 64 -29.11 24.60 11.00
N PRO A 65 -29.88 25.14 11.99
CA PRO A 65 -29.42 25.67 13.27
C PRO A 65 -29.55 24.69 14.47
N ASN A 66 -29.55 23.37 14.25
CA ASN A 66 -29.65 22.43 15.38
C ASN A 66 -28.47 22.58 16.32
N ASN A 67 -28.72 22.28 17.59
CA ASN A 67 -27.64 22.20 18.56
C ASN A 67 -26.64 21.12 18.14
N PRO A 68 -25.35 21.44 18.00
CA PRO A 68 -24.34 20.47 17.54
C PRO A 68 -24.12 19.30 18.51
N ARG A 69 -24.50 19.47 19.79
CA ARG A 69 -24.42 18.39 20.79
C ARG A 69 -25.68 17.53 20.83
N ARG A 70 -26.75 17.90 20.12
CA ARG A 70 -27.98 17.11 20.07
C ARG A 70 -27.73 15.82 19.31
N PRO A 71 -27.88 14.64 19.94
CA PRO A 71 -27.67 13.37 19.23
C PRO A 71 -28.70 13.19 18.11
N PRO A 72 -28.35 12.49 17.04
CA PRO A 72 -29.31 12.05 16.05
C PRO A 72 -30.41 11.19 16.65
N PRO A 73 -31.63 11.20 16.08
CA PRO A 73 -32.78 10.48 16.64
C PRO A 73 -32.66 8.95 16.59
N SER A 74 -31.80 8.41 15.75
CA SER A 74 -31.53 6.97 15.69
C SER A 74 -30.52 6.62 16.80
N ALA A 75 -30.89 5.69 17.66
CA ALA A 75 -30.02 5.26 18.77
C ALA A 75 -28.74 4.54 18.31
N THR A 76 -28.78 3.91 17.12
CA THR A 76 -27.63 3.19 16.55
C THR A 76 -27.41 3.62 15.10
N PRO A 77 -26.17 3.91 14.72
CA PRO A 77 -25.79 4.05 13.34
C PRO A 77 -26.11 2.77 12.53
N LEU A 78 -26.28 2.91 11.25
CA LEU A 78 -26.42 1.75 10.36
C LEU A 78 -25.20 0.86 10.47
N ALA A 79 -25.41 -0.46 10.51
CA ALA A 79 -24.31 -1.41 10.45
C ALA A 79 -23.53 -1.24 9.15
N GLY A 80 -22.22 -1.15 9.25
CA GLY A 80 -21.33 -1.18 8.10
C GLY A 80 -21.18 -2.61 7.55
N PRO A 81 -20.40 -2.78 6.46
CA PRO A 81 -20.05 -4.09 5.91
C PRO A 81 -19.39 -4.98 6.97
N ALA A 82 -19.47 -6.29 6.79
CA ALA A 82 -18.71 -7.23 7.63
C ALA A 82 -17.20 -6.97 7.47
N TRP A 83 -16.46 -7.26 8.52
CA TRP A 83 -15.00 -7.05 8.55
C TRP A 83 -14.24 -7.85 7.48
N ASP A 84 -14.84 -8.95 7.02
CA ASP A 84 -14.30 -9.89 6.03
C ASP A 84 -15.04 -9.82 4.68
N ASP A 85 -15.82 -8.79 4.44
CA ASP A 85 -16.51 -8.58 3.16
C ASP A 85 -15.53 -8.11 2.06
N VAL A 86 -14.68 -9.05 1.65
CA VAL A 86 -13.66 -8.85 0.60
C VAL A 86 -14.30 -8.45 -0.73
N ASN A 87 -15.51 -8.93 -1.02
CA ASN A 87 -16.18 -8.61 -2.28
C ASN A 87 -16.54 -7.12 -2.37
N SER A 88 -17.09 -6.55 -1.31
CA SER A 88 -17.39 -5.12 -1.26
C SER A 88 -16.11 -4.27 -1.29
N GLN A 89 -15.04 -4.72 -0.62
CA GLN A 89 -13.73 -4.05 -0.64
C GLN A 89 -13.14 -4.04 -2.06
N LEU A 90 -13.11 -5.18 -2.73
CA LEU A 90 -12.62 -5.31 -4.10
C LEU A 90 -13.48 -4.50 -5.08
N ALA A 91 -14.81 -4.54 -4.92
CA ALA A 91 -15.72 -3.78 -5.77
C ALA A 91 -15.42 -2.28 -5.72
N GLN A 92 -15.14 -1.70 -4.55
CA GLN A 92 -14.73 -0.30 -4.43
C GLN A 92 -13.41 -0.05 -5.16
N SER A 93 -12.41 -0.93 -4.99
CA SER A 93 -11.12 -0.80 -5.68
C SER A 93 -11.28 -0.78 -7.21
N LEU A 94 -12.17 -1.62 -7.75
CA LEU A 94 -12.45 -1.70 -9.19
C LEU A 94 -13.26 -0.49 -9.72
N LEU A 95 -14.03 0.19 -8.87
CA LEU A 95 -14.75 1.42 -9.22
C LEU A 95 -13.84 2.65 -9.26
N THR A 96 -12.70 2.60 -8.57
CA THR A 96 -11.76 3.72 -8.48
C THR A 96 -10.94 3.82 -9.77
N LYS A 97 -11.41 4.65 -10.69
CA LYS A 97 -10.76 4.91 -11.99
C LYS A 97 -10.46 6.38 -12.17
N ALA A 98 -9.40 6.69 -12.90
CA ALA A 98 -9.03 8.07 -13.19
C ALA A 98 -10.16 8.80 -13.92
N ARG A 99 -10.34 10.07 -13.58
CA ARG A 99 -11.26 10.95 -14.30
C ARG A 99 -10.77 11.14 -15.73
N LYS A 100 -11.69 10.98 -16.68
CA LYS A 100 -11.39 11.12 -18.11
C LYS A 100 -11.00 12.56 -18.47
N GLY A 101 -10.08 12.67 -19.42
CA GLY A 101 -9.60 13.94 -20.00
C GLY A 101 -8.12 14.22 -19.66
N ASP A 102 -7.40 14.69 -20.64
CA ASP A 102 -5.92 14.90 -20.59
C ASP A 102 -5.44 15.79 -19.45
N LYS A 103 -6.31 16.62 -18.90
CA LYS A 103 -6.00 17.47 -17.74
C LYS A 103 -5.94 16.70 -16.43
N TYR A 104 -6.61 15.55 -16.33
CA TYR A 104 -6.82 14.83 -15.07
C TYR A 104 -6.21 13.43 -15.06
N HIS A 105 -5.73 12.98 -16.20
CA HIS A 105 -5.25 11.63 -16.36
C HIS A 105 -4.09 11.56 -17.35
N ARG A 106 -3.01 10.93 -16.93
CA ARG A 106 -1.87 10.57 -17.74
C ARG A 106 -1.90 9.05 -17.95
N PRO A 107 -1.97 8.55 -19.20
CA PRO A 107 -1.95 7.10 -19.43
C PRO A 107 -0.60 6.51 -19.02
N PRO A 108 -0.59 5.27 -18.48
CA PRO A 108 0.66 4.60 -18.16
C PRO A 108 1.45 4.24 -19.44
N PRO A 109 2.78 4.10 -19.35
CA PRO A 109 3.56 3.45 -20.41
C PRO A 109 2.94 2.11 -20.79
N ARG A 110 3.01 1.74 -22.09
CA ARG A 110 2.34 0.54 -22.58
C ARG A 110 2.93 -0.78 -22.07
N SER A 111 4.22 -0.80 -21.78
CA SER A 111 4.94 -1.98 -21.30
C SER A 111 5.87 -1.61 -20.16
N ALA A 112 6.19 -2.57 -19.32
CA ALA A 112 7.20 -2.44 -18.29
C ALA A 112 8.57 -2.95 -18.81
N ASP A 113 9.63 -2.32 -18.32
CA ASP A 113 11.02 -2.76 -18.54
C ASP A 113 11.40 -3.85 -17.52
N ARG A 114 10.77 -3.83 -16.34
CA ARG A 114 10.99 -4.81 -15.28
C ARG A 114 9.68 -5.17 -14.59
N VAL A 115 9.54 -6.43 -14.21
CA VAL A 115 8.41 -6.96 -13.44
C VAL A 115 8.94 -7.56 -12.15
N ILE A 116 8.37 -7.12 -11.02
CA ILE A 116 8.71 -7.61 -9.68
C ILE A 116 7.43 -8.15 -9.06
N VAL A 117 7.47 -9.37 -8.53
CA VAL A 117 6.31 -9.98 -7.89
C VAL A 117 6.60 -10.22 -6.43
N LEU A 118 5.83 -9.56 -5.57
CA LEU A 118 6.02 -9.52 -4.13
C LEU A 118 4.95 -10.36 -3.44
N LEU A 119 5.32 -11.55 -3.00
CA LEU A 119 4.47 -12.42 -2.20
C LEU A 119 4.55 -12.02 -0.71
N ASN A 120 3.43 -11.60 -0.16
CA ASN A 120 3.29 -11.24 1.25
C ASN A 120 3.08 -12.51 2.09
N THR A 121 4.00 -12.78 3.02
CA THR A 121 3.95 -13.95 3.90
C THR A 121 4.23 -13.60 5.35
N GLN A 122 3.73 -14.41 6.27
CA GLN A 122 4.25 -14.47 7.63
C GLN A 122 5.24 -15.62 7.75
N ASN A 123 6.33 -15.37 8.44
CA ASN A 123 7.41 -16.32 8.66
C ASN A 123 7.79 -16.35 10.14
N LYS A 124 8.36 -17.47 10.59
CA LYS A 124 9.01 -17.52 11.89
C LYS A 124 10.52 -17.40 11.68
N VAL A 125 11.09 -16.27 12.10
CA VAL A 125 12.52 -15.97 11.97
C VAL A 125 13.08 -15.79 13.37
N ASP A 126 14.12 -16.54 13.74
CA ASP A 126 14.76 -16.51 15.06
C ASP A 126 13.77 -16.66 16.24
N GLY A 127 12.73 -17.48 16.04
CA GLY A 127 11.70 -17.71 17.05
C GLY A 127 10.55 -16.70 17.08
N TYR A 128 10.63 -15.60 16.34
CA TYR A 128 9.64 -14.53 16.31
C TYR A 128 8.80 -14.57 15.03
N TYR A 129 7.52 -14.22 15.13
CA TYR A 129 6.69 -13.98 13.95
C TYR A 129 7.10 -12.67 13.28
N ARG A 130 7.38 -12.75 11.99
CA ARG A 130 7.71 -11.59 11.16
C ARG A 130 6.87 -11.61 9.88
N TRP A 131 6.64 -10.43 9.34
CA TRP A 131 6.15 -10.30 7.98
C TRP A 131 7.34 -10.30 7.01
N SER A 132 7.12 -10.88 5.85
CA SER A 132 8.16 -11.03 4.83
C SER A 132 7.58 -10.81 3.44
N VAL A 133 8.46 -10.43 2.53
CA VAL A 133 8.19 -10.34 1.11
C VAL A 133 9.10 -11.35 0.41
N ASN A 134 8.55 -12.27 -0.35
CA ASN A 134 9.32 -13.37 -0.97
C ASN A 134 10.23 -14.10 0.03
N ASN A 135 9.70 -14.39 1.24
CA ASN A 135 10.41 -14.99 2.37
C ASN A 135 11.54 -14.14 2.99
N VAL A 136 11.71 -12.90 2.58
CA VAL A 136 12.69 -11.97 3.15
C VAL A 136 11.96 -10.94 4.00
N SER A 137 12.29 -10.85 5.27
CA SER A 137 11.79 -9.83 6.18
C SER A 137 12.76 -8.64 6.18
N LEU A 138 12.28 -7.46 5.82
CA LEU A 138 13.12 -6.26 5.79
C LEU A 138 13.68 -5.97 7.18
N ASN A 139 14.97 -5.77 7.23
CA ASN A 139 15.71 -5.30 8.42
C ASN A 139 16.33 -3.94 8.10
N HIS A 140 15.90 -2.91 8.83
CA HIS A 140 16.40 -1.56 8.59
C HIS A 140 17.86 -1.42 9.00
N PRO A 141 18.75 -0.90 8.13
CA PRO A 141 20.13 -0.65 8.49
C PRO A 141 20.24 0.52 9.49
N LYS A 142 21.31 0.55 10.27
CA LYS A 142 21.58 1.64 11.21
C LYS A 142 21.91 2.95 10.50
N THR A 143 22.58 2.87 9.36
CA THR A 143 22.88 4.00 8.49
C THR A 143 21.82 4.09 7.41
N PRO A 144 21.11 5.22 7.24
CA PRO A 144 20.11 5.36 6.19
C PRO A 144 20.68 5.05 4.81
N TYR A 145 19.90 4.35 3.97
CA TYR A 145 20.35 3.88 2.65
C TYR A 145 20.90 5.00 1.77
N LEU A 146 20.20 6.14 1.69
CA LEU A 146 20.63 7.27 0.87
C LEU A 146 22.03 7.77 1.28
N ILE A 147 22.28 7.86 2.58
CA ILE A 147 23.59 8.25 3.13
C ILE A 147 24.62 7.19 2.80
N ALA A 148 24.30 5.92 3.03
CA ALA A 148 25.21 4.81 2.78
C ALA A 148 25.65 4.74 1.31
N LEU A 149 24.71 4.93 0.38
CA LEU A 149 24.98 4.94 -1.06
C LEU A 149 25.80 6.15 -1.49
N LYS A 150 25.42 7.35 -1.08
CA LYS A 150 26.14 8.59 -1.43
C LYS A 150 27.56 8.65 -0.90
N HIS A 151 27.81 8.06 0.25
CA HIS A 151 29.14 8.00 0.88
C HIS A 151 29.88 6.67 0.64
N ASN A 152 29.35 5.82 -0.26
CA ASN A 152 29.92 4.52 -0.62
C ASN A 152 30.19 3.60 0.58
N LEU A 153 29.29 3.64 1.57
CA LEU A 153 29.34 2.82 2.78
C LEU A 153 28.68 1.45 2.55
N THR A 154 29.21 0.66 1.63
CA THR A 154 28.60 -0.59 1.16
C THR A 154 28.47 -1.68 2.22
N ARG A 155 29.15 -1.55 3.37
CA ARG A 155 29.06 -2.49 4.49
C ARG A 155 27.89 -2.21 5.44
N GLU A 156 27.20 -1.10 5.27
CA GLU A 156 26.13 -0.67 6.16
C GLU A 156 24.79 -1.35 5.86
N PHE A 157 24.65 -1.99 4.72
CA PHE A 157 23.46 -2.75 4.34
C PHE A 157 23.85 -3.94 3.44
N ASP A 158 22.94 -4.91 3.32
CA ASP A 158 23.17 -6.13 2.54
C ASP A 158 23.25 -5.78 1.03
N GLN A 159 24.27 -6.28 0.37
CA GLN A 159 24.49 -6.05 -1.07
C GLN A 159 23.82 -7.12 -1.95
N THR A 160 23.30 -8.18 -1.34
CA THR A 160 22.54 -9.21 -2.07
C THR A 160 21.21 -8.63 -2.52
N LEU A 161 20.93 -8.76 -3.81
CA LEU A 161 19.66 -8.29 -4.37
C LEU A 161 18.49 -9.13 -3.85
N PRO A 162 17.39 -8.49 -3.41
CA PRO A 162 16.18 -9.24 -3.08
C PRO A 162 15.63 -9.99 -4.30
N PRO A 163 14.93 -11.13 -4.11
CA PRO A 163 14.39 -11.90 -5.22
C PRO A 163 13.23 -11.18 -5.93
N ASP A 164 13.23 -11.13 -7.25
CA ASP A 164 12.19 -10.50 -8.07
C ASP A 164 10.85 -11.25 -8.06
N GLY A 165 10.79 -12.42 -7.46
CA GLY A 165 9.59 -13.22 -7.39
C GLY A 165 9.72 -14.42 -6.44
N TYR A 166 8.70 -15.25 -6.45
CA TYR A 166 8.61 -16.46 -5.63
C TYR A 166 8.37 -17.69 -6.52
N ASP A 167 8.36 -18.88 -5.96
CA ASP A 167 8.05 -20.09 -6.70
C ASP A 167 6.55 -20.17 -7.08
N PHE A 168 6.23 -19.55 -8.22
CA PHE A 168 4.85 -19.53 -8.75
C PHE A 168 4.26 -20.90 -9.00
N LYS A 169 5.06 -21.91 -9.26
CA LYS A 169 4.57 -23.24 -9.59
C LYS A 169 4.09 -23.98 -8.35
N ASN A 170 4.89 -23.96 -7.30
CA ASN A 170 4.69 -24.84 -6.15
C ASN A 170 4.06 -24.15 -4.94
N TYR A 171 4.11 -22.79 -4.86
CA TYR A 171 3.54 -22.09 -3.72
C TYR A 171 2.02 -22.01 -3.81
N ASP A 172 1.33 -22.63 -2.84
CA ASP A 172 -0.12 -22.52 -2.66
C ASP A 172 -0.44 -21.37 -1.70
N ILE A 173 -1.12 -20.34 -2.19
CA ILE A 173 -1.48 -19.15 -1.41
C ILE A 173 -2.58 -19.41 -0.37
N TYR A 174 -3.34 -20.49 -0.51
CA TYR A 174 -4.47 -20.80 0.38
C TYR A 174 -4.09 -21.67 1.58
N VAL A 175 -2.96 -22.34 1.50
CA VAL A 175 -2.51 -23.26 2.53
C VAL A 175 -1.48 -22.58 3.42
N LYS A 176 -1.63 -22.77 4.73
CA LYS A 176 -0.59 -22.38 5.69
C LYS A 176 0.71 -23.09 5.35
N GLN A 177 1.69 -22.34 4.92
CA GLN A 177 3.03 -22.85 4.68
C GLN A 177 3.83 -22.91 5.98
N ASN A 178 4.79 -23.82 6.06
CA ASN A 178 5.68 -23.86 7.22
C ASN A 178 6.58 -22.62 7.33
N ASN A 179 6.86 -21.96 6.19
CA ASN A 179 7.62 -20.72 6.09
C ASN A 179 8.85 -20.69 7.02
N THR A 180 9.56 -21.83 7.09
CA THR A 180 10.75 -21.96 7.95
C THR A 180 12.00 -21.37 7.34
N ASN A 181 11.96 -21.06 6.04
CA ASN A 181 13.08 -20.53 5.29
C ASN A 181 13.07 -18.99 5.24
N GLY A 182 12.29 -18.34 6.10
CA GLY A 182 12.30 -16.89 6.22
C GLY A 182 13.64 -16.38 6.71
N THR A 183 14.17 -15.36 6.02
CA THR A 183 15.40 -14.68 6.37
C THR A 183 15.16 -13.22 6.66
N THR A 184 16.14 -12.53 7.20
CA THR A 184 16.14 -11.06 7.27
C THR A 184 17.19 -10.52 6.32
N SER A 185 16.90 -9.40 5.67
CA SER A 185 17.89 -8.69 4.85
C SER A 185 17.61 -7.19 4.86
N SER A 186 18.65 -6.41 4.71
CA SER A 186 18.60 -4.98 4.40
C SER A 186 18.93 -4.70 2.93
N GLY A 187 18.84 -5.70 2.06
CA GLY A 187 19.08 -5.58 0.62
C GLY A 187 18.01 -4.71 -0.06
N ILE A 188 18.41 -4.09 -1.16
CA ILE A 188 17.57 -3.16 -1.92
C ILE A 188 17.43 -3.59 -3.37
N TYR A 189 16.29 -3.29 -3.99
CA TYR A 189 16.09 -3.39 -5.43
C TYR A 189 16.73 -2.20 -6.12
N ARG A 190 17.66 -2.43 -7.03
CA ARG A 190 18.26 -1.39 -7.85
C ARG A 190 17.52 -1.28 -9.17
N LEU A 191 16.87 -0.14 -9.38
CA LEU A 191 16.11 0.15 -10.58
C LEU A 191 16.94 1.01 -11.54
N LYS A 192 16.82 0.72 -12.83
CA LYS A 192 17.43 1.59 -13.85
C LYS A 192 16.64 2.90 -13.90
N PHE A 193 17.32 4.02 -13.79
CA PHE A 193 16.69 5.34 -13.86
C PHE A 193 15.88 5.51 -15.17
N ASN A 194 14.69 6.09 -15.07
CA ASN A 194 13.68 6.21 -16.12
C ASN A 194 13.12 4.87 -16.65
N SER A 195 13.35 3.75 -15.97
CA SER A 195 12.69 2.50 -16.36
C SER A 195 11.26 2.45 -15.83
N THR A 196 10.39 1.81 -16.60
CA THR A 196 9.02 1.48 -16.21
C THR A 196 9.01 0.16 -15.44
N VAL A 197 8.45 0.16 -14.25
CA VAL A 197 8.44 -1.00 -13.35
C VAL A 197 7.01 -1.41 -13.04
N ASP A 198 6.69 -2.69 -13.27
CA ASP A 198 5.48 -3.32 -12.75
C ASP A 198 5.80 -4.01 -11.43
N VAL A 199 4.98 -3.75 -10.42
CA VAL A 199 5.00 -4.50 -9.17
C VAL A 199 3.67 -5.19 -8.98
N ILE A 200 3.71 -6.49 -8.78
CA ILE A 200 2.57 -7.32 -8.47
C ILE A 200 2.64 -7.71 -6.99
N LEU A 201 1.68 -7.27 -6.22
CA LEU A 201 1.49 -7.63 -4.82
C LEU A 201 0.58 -8.85 -4.74
N GLN A 202 1.00 -9.91 -4.09
CA GLN A 202 0.22 -11.13 -3.89
C GLN A 202 0.10 -11.41 -2.40
N ASN A 203 -1.14 -11.59 -1.91
CA ASN A 203 -1.40 -12.04 -0.54
C ASN A 203 -1.58 -13.55 -0.48
N ALA A 204 -1.08 -14.14 0.59
CA ALA A 204 -1.20 -15.55 0.90
C ALA A 204 -1.75 -15.79 2.31
N ASN A 205 -1.92 -17.05 2.66
CA ASN A 205 -2.28 -17.47 3.99
C ASN A 205 -1.18 -17.08 5.00
N THR A 206 -1.58 -16.58 6.15
CA THR A 206 -0.67 -16.25 7.26
C THR A 206 -0.19 -17.52 7.99
N MET A 207 0.52 -17.36 9.08
CA MET A 207 0.86 -18.48 9.98
C MET A 207 -0.35 -19.04 10.74
N THR A 208 -1.51 -18.40 10.64
CA THR A 208 -2.80 -18.92 11.14
C THR A 208 -3.56 -19.61 10.00
N VAL A 209 -4.06 -20.80 10.23
CA VAL A 209 -4.79 -21.59 9.23
C VAL A 209 -6.03 -20.81 8.74
N SER A 210 -6.27 -20.84 7.44
CA SER A 210 -7.41 -20.19 6.76
C SER A 210 -7.52 -18.69 7.04
N ASN A 211 -6.38 -18.03 7.26
CA ASN A 211 -6.32 -16.59 7.50
C ASN A 211 -5.40 -15.89 6.48
N SER A 212 -5.91 -14.86 5.87
CA SER A 212 -5.15 -13.90 5.06
C SER A 212 -5.61 -12.49 5.45
N GLU A 213 -4.78 -11.49 5.29
CA GLU A 213 -5.10 -10.12 5.68
C GLU A 213 -5.03 -9.20 4.47
N THR A 214 -5.81 -8.11 4.51
CA THR A 214 -5.69 -7.02 3.54
C THR A 214 -4.55 -6.10 3.97
N HIS A 215 -3.65 -5.77 3.05
CA HIS A 215 -2.50 -4.93 3.29
C HIS A 215 -2.50 -3.70 2.39
N PRO A 216 -2.55 -2.48 2.95
CA PRO A 216 -2.29 -1.26 2.19
C PRO A 216 -0.79 -1.11 1.95
N TRP A 217 -0.40 -0.98 0.70
CA TRP A 217 0.99 -0.77 0.29
C TRP A 217 1.20 0.64 -0.20
N HIS A 218 2.20 1.31 0.36
CA HIS A 218 2.56 2.69 0.07
C HIS A 218 3.95 2.79 -0.51
N LEU A 219 4.08 3.54 -1.60
CA LEU A 219 5.36 3.87 -2.23
C LEU A 219 5.75 5.31 -1.93
N HIS A 220 6.91 5.48 -1.32
CA HIS A 220 7.50 6.78 -1.11
C HIS A 220 8.02 7.38 -2.43
N GLY A 221 7.91 8.69 -2.56
CA GLY A 221 8.52 9.45 -3.66
C GLY A 221 7.86 9.32 -5.03
N HIS A 222 6.82 8.51 -5.17
CA HIS A 222 6.13 8.25 -6.43
C HIS A 222 4.63 8.12 -6.25
N ASP A 223 3.90 8.50 -7.28
CA ASP A 223 2.59 7.95 -7.57
C ASP A 223 2.73 6.82 -8.59
N PHE A 224 1.83 5.85 -8.54
CA PHE A 224 1.79 4.71 -9.43
C PHE A 224 0.39 4.52 -10.02
N TRP A 225 0.33 4.03 -11.24
CA TRP A 225 -0.93 3.59 -11.85
C TRP A 225 -1.36 2.24 -11.27
N VAL A 226 -2.62 2.14 -10.85
CA VAL A 226 -3.22 0.89 -10.42
C VAL A 226 -3.75 0.15 -11.65
N LEU A 227 -3.01 -0.87 -12.10
CA LEU A 227 -3.33 -1.60 -13.33
C LEU A 227 -4.47 -2.60 -13.16
N GLY A 228 -4.64 -3.13 -11.95
CA GLY A 228 -5.70 -4.09 -11.68
C GLY A 228 -5.60 -4.78 -10.35
N HIS A 229 -6.71 -5.42 -10.00
CA HIS A 229 -6.87 -6.24 -8.81
C HIS A 229 -7.53 -7.56 -9.18
N GLY A 230 -7.28 -8.60 -8.40
CA GLY A 230 -7.98 -9.87 -8.58
C GLY A 230 -7.98 -10.74 -7.33
N HIS A 231 -8.88 -11.70 -7.33
CA HIS A 231 -8.90 -12.78 -6.36
C HIS A 231 -8.01 -13.94 -6.80
N GLY A 232 -7.49 -14.66 -5.83
CA GLY A 232 -6.70 -15.85 -6.07
C GLY A 232 -5.25 -15.53 -6.41
N LYS A 233 -4.57 -16.55 -6.90
CA LYS A 233 -3.18 -16.48 -7.29
C LYS A 233 -3.05 -15.76 -8.63
N PHE A 234 -2.13 -14.80 -8.70
CA PHE A 234 -1.82 -14.09 -9.93
C PHE A 234 -1.28 -15.04 -11.00
N ASP A 235 -1.90 -15.00 -12.18
CA ASP A 235 -1.44 -15.76 -13.36
C ASP A 235 -0.60 -14.83 -14.25
N ILE A 236 0.70 -15.08 -14.29
CA ILE A 236 1.68 -14.24 -15.01
C ILE A 236 1.44 -14.18 -16.53
N TYR A 237 0.64 -15.07 -17.10
CA TYR A 237 0.32 -15.11 -18.54
C TYR A 237 -1.05 -14.51 -18.86
N LYS A 238 -2.03 -14.63 -17.95
CA LYS A 238 -3.41 -14.25 -18.21
C LYS A 238 -3.81 -12.91 -17.60
N ASP A 239 -3.35 -12.62 -16.37
CA ASP A 239 -3.81 -11.44 -15.67
C ASP A 239 -3.24 -10.13 -16.24
N PRO A 240 -2.00 -10.06 -16.78
CA PRO A 240 -1.53 -8.87 -17.48
C PRO A 240 -2.38 -8.48 -18.69
N LEU A 241 -3.08 -9.44 -19.33
CA LEU A 241 -3.99 -9.16 -20.45
C LEU A 241 -5.26 -8.39 -20.03
N LYS A 242 -5.54 -8.33 -18.72
CA LYS A 242 -6.70 -7.66 -18.13
C LYS A 242 -6.36 -6.29 -17.54
N TYR A 243 -5.11 -5.86 -17.61
CA TYR A 243 -4.68 -4.58 -17.04
C TYR A 243 -5.44 -3.41 -17.64
N ASN A 244 -5.88 -2.51 -16.77
CA ASN A 244 -6.43 -1.23 -17.19
C ASN A 244 -5.29 -0.30 -17.60
N LEU A 245 -5.09 -0.14 -18.91
CA LEU A 245 -4.12 0.79 -19.50
C LEU A 245 -4.79 2.03 -20.10
N VAL A 246 -6.11 2.18 -19.90
CA VAL A 246 -6.91 3.26 -20.49
C VAL A 246 -7.15 4.39 -19.50
N ASP A 247 -7.67 4.05 -18.32
CA ASP A 247 -8.05 5.00 -17.27
C ASP A 247 -7.66 4.52 -15.85
N PRO A 248 -6.43 3.92 -15.65
CA PRO A 248 -6.01 3.52 -14.33
C PRO A 248 -5.81 4.76 -13.45
N ILE A 249 -6.29 4.68 -12.20
CA ILE A 249 -6.05 5.74 -11.23
C ILE A 249 -4.57 5.79 -10.83
N GLU A 250 -4.03 6.98 -10.69
CA GLU A 250 -2.75 7.20 -10.02
C GLU A 250 -3.00 7.31 -8.51
N LYS A 251 -2.19 6.62 -7.71
CA LYS A 251 -2.24 6.59 -6.24
C LYS A 251 -0.83 6.42 -5.71
N ASN A 252 -0.64 6.70 -4.44
CA ASN A 252 0.60 6.34 -3.73
C ASN A 252 0.40 5.23 -2.69
N THR A 253 -0.86 4.87 -2.42
CA THR A 253 -1.22 3.78 -1.50
C THR A 253 -2.31 2.93 -2.13
N VAL A 254 -2.15 1.61 -2.12
CA VAL A 254 -3.12 0.68 -2.69
C VAL A 254 -3.29 -0.55 -1.81
N ALA A 255 -4.54 -1.01 -1.66
CA ALA A 255 -4.82 -2.25 -0.94
C ALA A 255 -4.54 -3.48 -1.81
N VAL A 256 -3.91 -4.50 -1.23
CA VAL A 256 -3.97 -5.86 -1.72
C VAL A 256 -4.87 -6.67 -0.80
N HIS A 257 -5.96 -7.22 -1.36
CA HIS A 257 -7.00 -7.88 -0.58
C HIS A 257 -6.61 -9.30 -0.17
N ARG A 258 -7.36 -9.85 0.78
CA ARG A 258 -7.16 -11.23 1.28
C ARG A 258 -7.16 -12.23 0.13
N TYR A 259 -6.14 -13.09 0.07
CA TYR A 259 -5.96 -14.09 -1.00
C TYR A 259 -6.06 -13.52 -2.42
N GLY A 260 -5.78 -12.23 -2.57
CA GLY A 260 -5.85 -11.55 -3.85
C GLY A 260 -4.50 -10.99 -4.27
N TRP A 261 -4.53 -10.31 -5.40
CA TRP A 261 -3.39 -9.61 -5.95
C TRP A 261 -3.76 -8.19 -6.40
N THR A 262 -2.77 -7.34 -6.46
CA THR A 262 -2.86 -5.98 -7.01
C THR A 262 -1.63 -5.73 -7.85
N ALA A 263 -1.83 -5.24 -9.08
CA ALA A 263 -0.76 -4.86 -9.99
C ALA A 263 -0.69 -3.34 -10.11
N ILE A 264 0.51 -2.80 -9.96
CA ILE A 264 0.80 -1.37 -10.11
C ILE A 264 1.94 -1.17 -11.10
N ARG A 265 2.01 0.03 -11.70
CA ARG A 265 3.10 0.49 -12.57
C ARG A 265 3.56 1.87 -12.16
N PHE A 266 4.86 2.10 -12.15
CA PHE A 266 5.44 3.43 -11.97
C PHE A 266 6.67 3.60 -12.88
N VAL A 267 7.14 4.82 -13.01
CA VAL A 267 8.40 5.14 -13.66
C VAL A 267 9.42 5.49 -12.59
N ALA A 268 10.58 4.87 -12.63
CA ALA A 268 11.68 5.11 -11.71
C ALA A 268 12.41 6.40 -12.11
N ASP A 269 11.76 7.57 -11.93
CA ASP A 269 12.23 8.87 -12.42
C ASP A 269 12.56 9.89 -11.32
N ASN A 270 12.49 9.47 -10.05
CA ASN A 270 12.81 10.30 -8.90
C ASN A 270 14.09 9.80 -8.20
N PRO A 271 15.27 10.42 -8.45
CA PRO A 271 16.52 9.91 -7.90
C PRO A 271 16.53 9.80 -6.39
N GLY A 272 16.83 8.62 -5.86
CA GLY A 272 16.84 8.41 -4.42
C GLY A 272 16.76 6.96 -3.95
N THR A 273 16.33 6.81 -2.71
CA THR A 273 15.99 5.52 -2.08
C THR A 273 14.60 5.62 -1.47
N TRP A 274 13.70 4.76 -1.91
CA TRP A 274 12.29 4.86 -1.63
C TRP A 274 11.77 3.59 -0.98
N ALA A 275 11.17 3.73 0.21
CA ALA A 275 10.50 2.63 0.85
C ALA A 275 9.21 2.30 0.12
N PHE A 276 8.95 1.02 -0.13
CA PHE A 276 7.68 0.48 -0.56
C PHE A 276 7.23 -0.55 0.47
N HIS A 277 6.17 -0.27 1.21
CA HIS A 277 5.87 -1.03 2.42
C HIS A 277 4.38 -1.10 2.74
N CYS A 278 4.00 -2.10 3.53
CA CYS A 278 2.67 -2.13 4.13
C CYS A 278 2.50 -0.97 5.12
N HIS A 279 1.44 -0.19 4.96
CA HIS A 279 1.17 0.98 5.80
C HIS A 279 0.45 0.65 7.12
N VAL A 280 0.27 -0.63 7.43
CA VAL A 280 0.00 -1.07 8.80
C VAL A 280 1.34 -1.06 9.54
N GLU A 281 1.51 -0.12 10.46
CA GLU A 281 2.82 0.17 11.07
C GLU A 281 3.47 -1.04 11.73
N SER A 282 2.70 -1.84 12.45
CA SER A 282 3.19 -3.09 13.05
C SER A 282 3.72 -4.08 12.02
N HIS A 283 3.11 -4.15 10.83
CA HIS A 283 3.57 -5.03 9.75
C HIS A 283 4.88 -4.54 9.14
N PHE A 284 5.01 -3.23 8.93
CA PHE A 284 6.25 -2.62 8.45
C PHE A 284 7.39 -2.84 9.46
N TYR A 285 7.13 -2.57 10.75
CA TYR A 285 8.10 -2.84 11.81
C TYR A 285 8.53 -4.31 11.86
N MET A 286 7.61 -5.22 11.59
CA MET A 286 7.87 -6.66 11.51
C MET A 286 8.52 -7.09 10.18
N GLY A 287 8.81 -6.18 9.25
CA GLY A 287 9.59 -6.41 8.05
C GLY A 287 8.81 -6.50 6.74
N MET A 288 7.54 -6.07 6.71
CA MET A 288 6.71 -6.08 5.48
C MET A 288 6.98 -4.86 4.62
N GLY A 289 8.09 -4.89 3.91
CA GLY A 289 8.51 -3.81 3.03
C GLY A 289 9.72 -4.20 2.20
N VAL A 290 9.98 -3.39 1.21
CA VAL A 290 11.17 -3.42 0.35
C VAL A 290 11.65 -1.99 0.14
N VAL A 291 12.85 -1.82 -0.40
CA VAL A 291 13.41 -0.52 -0.72
C VAL A 291 13.85 -0.53 -2.18
N PHE A 292 13.47 0.50 -2.91
CA PHE A 292 13.95 0.78 -4.27
C PHE A 292 15.06 1.82 -4.23
N GLU A 293 16.12 1.61 -4.99
CA GLU A 293 17.16 2.58 -5.32
C GLU A 293 17.04 2.91 -6.79
N GLU A 294 17.08 4.18 -7.13
CA GLU A 294 17.06 4.65 -8.51
C GLU A 294 17.86 5.94 -8.69
N GLY A 295 18.61 6.03 -9.77
CA GLY A 295 19.32 7.25 -10.15
C GLY A 295 20.18 7.86 -9.05
N ILE A 296 20.80 7.06 -8.18
CA ILE A 296 21.57 7.56 -7.03
C ILE A 296 22.70 8.50 -7.44
N GLU A 297 23.25 8.33 -8.64
CA GLU A 297 24.27 9.18 -9.23
C GLU A 297 23.77 10.59 -9.58
N ARG A 298 22.44 10.77 -9.63
CA ARG A 298 21.75 12.04 -9.93
C ARG A 298 21.35 12.79 -8.66
N VAL A 299 21.41 12.16 -7.51
CA VAL A 299 21.14 12.81 -6.22
C VAL A 299 22.27 13.81 -5.93
N GLY A 300 21.91 15.07 -5.70
CA GLY A 300 22.85 16.13 -5.33
C GLY A 300 23.55 15.90 -3.99
N ASP A 301 24.24 16.90 -3.50
CA ASP A 301 24.89 16.85 -2.18
C ASP A 301 23.83 16.76 -1.08
N LEU A 302 24.11 15.90 -0.11
CA LEU A 302 23.21 15.73 1.02
C LEU A 302 23.46 16.82 2.06
N PRO A 303 22.40 17.41 2.65
CA PRO A 303 22.56 18.39 3.71
C PRO A 303 23.19 17.75 4.95
N THR A 304 24.11 18.47 5.60
CA THR A 304 24.83 17.96 6.79
C THR A 304 23.87 17.62 7.95
N SER A 305 22.70 18.26 7.99
CA SER A 305 21.68 18.02 9.02
C SER A 305 21.12 16.60 9.06
N ILE A 306 21.20 15.84 7.95
CA ILE A 306 20.76 14.44 7.92
C ILE A 306 21.87 13.46 8.31
N MET A 307 23.11 13.92 8.45
CA MET A 307 24.27 13.13 8.82
C MET A 307 24.32 13.03 10.36
N GLY A 308 23.94 11.97 10.93
CA GLY A 308 23.91 11.85 12.40
C GLY A 308 23.53 10.46 12.87
N CYS A 309 23.34 9.54 11.91
CA CYS A 309 22.90 8.18 12.15
C CYS A 309 23.95 7.16 11.69
N GLY A 310 24.00 6.02 12.36
CA GLY A 310 24.84 4.89 11.97
C GLY A 310 26.32 5.25 11.85
N ALA A 311 26.94 4.87 10.73
CA ALA A 311 28.37 5.08 10.47
C ALA A 311 28.75 6.55 10.32
N THR A 312 27.79 7.44 10.06
CA THR A 312 28.08 8.89 9.94
C THR A 312 27.93 9.64 11.26
N LYS A 313 27.55 8.95 12.34
CA LYS A 313 27.49 9.52 13.68
C LYS A 313 28.90 9.92 14.14
N GLY A 314 29.13 11.19 14.26
CA GLY A 314 30.43 11.72 14.66
C GLY A 314 31.38 12.11 13.51
N LEU A 315 30.96 11.94 12.25
CA LEU A 315 31.66 12.57 11.14
C LEU A 315 31.52 14.09 11.28
N ARG A 316 32.65 14.76 11.52
CA ARG A 316 32.74 16.20 11.37
C ARG A 316 32.80 16.47 9.88
N LEU A 317 31.69 16.92 9.30
CA LEU A 317 31.69 17.41 7.92
C LEU A 317 32.31 18.81 7.88
N PRO A 318 33.10 19.11 6.86
CA PRO A 318 33.77 20.39 6.71
C PRO A 318 32.78 21.55 6.61
#